data_e509bd2a3030dd0b04c9da6d2d9e82cb
#
_entry.id   e509bd2a3030dd0b04c9da6d2d9e82cb
#
_cell.length_a   1.000
_cell.length_b   1.000
_cell.length_c   1.000
_cell.angle_alpha   90.00
_cell.angle_beta   90.00
_cell.angle_gamma   90.00
#
_symmetry.space_group_name_H-M   'P 1'
#
loop_
_entity.id
_entity.type
_entity.pdbx_description
1 polymer ?
#
loop_
_entity_poly.entity_id
_entity_poly.type
_entity_poly.pdbx_seq_one_letter_code
_entity_poly.pdbx_strand_id
1 'polypeptide(L)'
;DKPDKQYEFATSFLKQGDYTTAERALREFVMTNPEHKMAGSAQYWYAETFRIRQLYTDAASAYLEGYQKYPKSEKAAINLLKLGVSLVQIGEKDQGCLMITGVKKEYPDAKQSVLQKAKYEEKKFECKKKKS
;
A
#
# COMPACT_ATOMS: atom_id res chain seq x y z
N ASP A 1 -4.48 24.70 7.16
CA ASP A 1 -5.71 24.01 6.86
C ASP A 1 -5.86 22.77 7.73
N LYS A 2 -7.05 22.55 8.28
CA LYS A 2 -7.28 21.45 9.21
C LYS A 2 -6.93 20.07 8.68
N PRO A 3 -7.35 19.67 7.45
CA PRO A 3 -6.98 18.34 6.96
C PRO A 3 -5.48 18.18 6.78
N ASP A 4 -4.77 19.21 6.33
CA ASP A 4 -3.33 19.13 6.17
C ASP A 4 -2.64 18.92 7.51
N LYS A 5 -3.09 19.63 8.54
CA LYS A 5 -2.53 19.48 9.88
C LYS A 5 -2.88 18.14 10.50
N GLN A 6 -4.09 17.66 10.23
CA GLN A 6 -4.51 16.34 10.70
C GLN A 6 -3.63 15.25 10.08
N TYR A 7 -3.32 15.38 8.79
CA TYR A 7 -2.43 14.43 8.10
C TYR A 7 -1.02 14.47 8.70
N GLU A 8 -0.48 15.69 8.91
CA GLU A 8 0.84 15.84 9.53
C GLU A 8 0.88 15.20 10.92
N PHE A 9 -0.16 15.44 11.71
CA PHE A 9 -0.26 14.88 13.05
C PHE A 9 -0.25 13.34 12.97
N ALA A 10 -1.07 12.77 12.09
CA ALA A 10 -1.16 11.31 11.94
C ALA A 10 0.16 10.70 11.51
N THR A 11 0.85 11.34 10.54
CA THR A 11 2.12 10.80 10.04
C THR A 11 3.26 11.01 11.03
N SER A 12 3.13 11.96 11.96
CA SER A 12 4.19 12.17 12.96
C SER A 12 4.42 10.93 13.81
N PHE A 13 3.38 10.14 14.03
CA PHE A 13 3.52 8.90 14.81
C PHE A 13 4.35 7.85 14.08
N LEU A 14 4.33 7.87 12.75
CA LEU A 14 5.19 6.97 11.96
C LEU A 14 6.65 7.27 12.22
N LYS A 15 7.01 8.56 12.27
CA LYS A 15 8.38 8.97 12.52
C LYS A 15 8.85 8.59 13.91
N GLN A 16 7.92 8.53 14.86
CA GLN A 16 8.21 8.14 16.24
C GLN A 16 8.24 6.62 16.42
N GLY A 17 7.82 5.87 15.42
CA GLY A 17 7.73 4.42 15.52
C GLY A 17 6.50 3.95 16.30
N ASP A 18 5.55 4.84 16.56
CA ASP A 18 4.33 4.50 17.28
C ASP A 18 3.26 4.09 16.27
N TYR A 19 3.38 2.85 15.78
CA TYR A 19 2.54 2.37 14.69
C TYR A 19 1.08 2.14 15.10
N THR A 20 0.85 1.79 16.35
CA THR A 20 -0.52 1.59 16.85
C THR A 20 -1.29 2.91 16.85
N THR A 21 -0.66 3.99 17.32
CA THR A 21 -1.30 5.29 17.32
C THR A 21 -1.43 5.83 15.90
N ALA A 22 -0.39 5.61 15.06
CA ALA A 22 -0.43 6.02 13.65
C ALA A 22 -1.61 5.36 12.93
N GLU A 23 -1.82 4.07 13.18
CA GLU A 23 -2.93 3.33 12.58
C GLU A 23 -4.26 4.03 12.83
N ARG A 24 -4.53 4.38 14.10
CA ARG A 24 -5.80 5.01 14.44
C ARG A 24 -5.94 6.40 13.85
N ALA A 25 -4.86 7.19 13.93
CA ALA A 25 -4.91 8.57 13.43
C ALA A 25 -5.05 8.61 11.92
N LEU A 26 -4.36 7.72 11.19
CA LEU A 26 -4.46 7.66 9.73
C LEU A 26 -5.84 7.19 9.29
N ARG A 27 -6.39 6.20 9.98
CA ARG A 27 -7.74 5.74 9.68
C ARG A 27 -8.75 6.86 9.87
N GLU A 28 -8.63 7.59 10.96
CA GLU A 28 -9.54 8.71 11.20
C GLU A 28 -9.44 9.78 10.12
N PHE A 29 -8.19 10.06 9.66
CA PHE A 29 -8.01 11.01 8.57
C PHE A 29 -8.76 10.57 7.32
N VAL A 30 -8.61 9.30 6.93
CA VAL A 30 -9.26 8.80 5.71
C VAL A 30 -10.78 8.81 5.87
N MET A 31 -11.28 8.46 7.06
CA MET A 31 -12.72 8.42 7.28
C MET A 31 -13.36 9.79 7.27
N THR A 32 -12.66 10.80 7.80
CA THR A 32 -13.20 12.16 7.82
C THR A 32 -12.93 12.95 6.56
N ASN A 33 -11.89 12.56 5.80
CA ASN A 33 -11.47 13.30 4.61
C ASN A 33 -11.26 12.35 3.42
N PRO A 34 -12.28 11.54 3.05
CA PRO A 34 -12.06 10.50 2.04
C PRO A 34 -11.78 11.04 0.64
N GLU A 35 -12.10 12.30 0.37
CA GLU A 35 -11.89 12.88 -0.95
C GLU A 35 -10.74 13.89 -0.99
N HIS A 36 -10.03 14.01 0.13
CA HIS A 36 -8.88 14.89 0.18
C HIS A 36 -7.75 14.33 -0.68
N LYS A 37 -6.95 15.23 -1.26
CA LYS A 37 -5.85 14.81 -2.15
C LYS A 37 -4.85 13.87 -1.47
N MET A 38 -4.75 13.92 -0.14
CA MET A 38 -3.85 13.07 0.62
C MET A 38 -4.49 11.78 1.13
N ALA A 39 -5.77 11.55 0.84
CA ALA A 39 -6.46 10.37 1.35
C ALA A 39 -5.85 9.07 0.88
N GLY A 40 -5.44 9.02 -0.40
CA GLY A 40 -4.77 7.81 -0.91
C GLY A 40 -3.45 7.54 -0.23
N SER A 41 -2.66 8.59 0.01
CA SER A 41 -1.41 8.45 0.75
C SER A 41 -1.65 8.02 2.18
N ALA A 42 -2.66 8.60 2.83
CA ALA A 42 -3.00 8.22 4.21
C ALA A 42 -3.43 6.76 4.30
N GLN A 43 -4.21 6.29 3.33
CA GLN A 43 -4.63 4.89 3.27
C GLN A 43 -3.41 3.97 3.10
N TYR A 44 -2.47 4.35 2.25
CA TYR A 44 -1.23 3.60 2.07
C TYR A 44 -0.44 3.50 3.37
N TRP A 45 -0.23 4.63 4.06
CA TRP A 45 0.50 4.62 5.33
C TRP A 45 -0.25 3.85 6.41
N TYR A 46 -1.58 3.91 6.39
CA TYR A 46 -2.40 3.10 7.30
C TYR A 46 -2.10 1.62 7.09
N ALA A 47 -2.07 1.16 5.84
CA ALA A 47 -1.73 -0.23 5.53
C ALA A 47 -0.30 -0.56 5.97
N GLU A 48 0.64 0.39 5.81
CA GLU A 48 2.03 0.20 6.22
C GLU A 48 2.17 -0.02 7.73
N THR A 49 1.29 0.58 8.54
CA THR A 49 1.36 0.35 9.99
C THR A 49 1.17 -1.13 10.32
N PHE A 50 0.32 -1.82 9.57
CA PHE A 50 0.11 -3.25 9.77
C PHE A 50 1.29 -4.05 9.24
N ARG A 51 1.78 -3.73 8.04
CA ARG A 51 2.88 -4.47 7.44
C ARG A 51 4.14 -4.42 8.30
N ILE A 52 4.46 -3.25 8.83
CA ILE A 52 5.66 -3.07 9.65
C ILE A 52 5.57 -3.93 10.92
N ARG A 53 4.37 -4.11 11.45
CA ARG A 53 4.14 -4.98 12.60
C ARG A 53 3.94 -6.45 12.21
N GLN A 54 4.11 -6.77 10.92
CA GLN A 54 3.96 -8.12 10.36
C GLN A 54 2.54 -8.66 10.48
N LEU A 55 1.55 -7.77 10.52
CA LEU A 55 0.14 -8.13 10.50
C LEU A 55 -0.32 -8.15 9.04
N TYR A 56 0.12 -9.18 8.33
CA TYR A 56 -0.01 -9.21 6.86
C TYR A 56 -1.45 -9.33 6.37
N THR A 57 -2.33 -10.00 7.11
CA THR A 57 -3.73 -10.09 6.73
C THR A 57 -4.39 -8.71 6.79
N ASP A 58 -4.15 -7.98 7.87
CA ASP A 58 -4.69 -6.62 8.00
C ASP A 58 -4.08 -5.70 6.96
N ALA A 59 -2.77 -5.85 6.72
CA ALA A 59 -2.09 -5.05 5.69
C ALA A 59 -2.70 -5.28 4.33
N ALA A 60 -2.89 -6.55 3.94
CA ALA A 60 -3.47 -6.87 2.63
C ALA A 60 -4.85 -6.25 2.48
N SER A 61 -5.68 -6.34 3.52
CA SER A 61 -7.02 -5.76 3.50
C SER A 61 -6.97 -4.24 3.28
N ALA A 62 -6.06 -3.57 4.00
CA ALA A 62 -5.93 -2.11 3.90
C ALA A 62 -5.35 -1.67 2.56
N TYR A 63 -4.38 -2.40 2.02
CA TYR A 63 -3.84 -2.10 0.69
C TYR A 63 -4.91 -2.32 -0.38
N LEU A 64 -5.71 -3.38 -0.24
CA LEU A 64 -6.79 -3.66 -1.20
C LEU A 64 -7.78 -2.51 -1.24
N GLU A 65 -8.17 -2.02 -0.07
CA GLU A 65 -9.07 -0.87 0.01
C GLU A 65 -8.46 0.35 -0.68
N GLY A 66 -7.15 0.58 -0.48
CA GLY A 66 -6.45 1.68 -1.15
C GLY A 66 -6.43 1.53 -2.66
N TYR A 67 -6.21 0.30 -3.12
CA TYR A 67 -6.21 0.02 -4.56
C TYR A 67 -7.59 0.30 -5.17
N GLN A 68 -8.64 -0.10 -4.48
CA GLN A 68 -10.00 0.07 -4.99
C GLN A 68 -10.49 1.51 -4.93
N LYS A 69 -10.16 2.23 -3.86
CA LYS A 69 -10.68 3.58 -3.66
C LYS A 69 -9.79 4.68 -4.21
N TYR A 70 -8.48 4.45 -4.24
CA TYR A 70 -7.52 5.49 -4.63
C TYR A 70 -6.54 5.00 -5.71
N PRO A 71 -7.07 4.47 -6.83
CA PRO A 71 -6.20 3.88 -7.86
C PRO A 71 -5.33 4.90 -8.59
N LYS A 72 -5.58 6.19 -8.39
CA LYS A 72 -4.81 7.24 -9.06
C LYS A 72 -3.98 8.08 -8.10
N SER A 73 -3.86 7.65 -6.84
CA SER A 73 -3.05 8.41 -5.88
C SER A 73 -1.57 8.28 -6.23
N GLU A 74 -0.76 9.18 -5.68
CA GLU A 74 0.68 9.10 -5.92
C GLU A 74 1.31 7.85 -5.32
N LYS A 75 0.63 7.20 -4.39
CA LYS A 75 1.09 5.95 -3.78
C LYS A 75 0.50 4.70 -4.44
N ALA A 76 -0.31 4.88 -5.51
CA ALA A 76 -1.06 3.76 -6.06
C ALA A 76 -0.19 2.59 -6.51
N ALA A 77 0.91 2.87 -7.19
CA ALA A 77 1.77 1.80 -7.71
C ALA A 77 2.44 1.01 -6.58
N ILE A 78 3.04 1.72 -5.61
CA ILE A 78 3.69 1.03 -4.48
C ILE A 78 2.65 0.32 -3.62
N ASN A 79 1.46 0.88 -3.52
CA ASN A 79 0.35 0.27 -2.79
C ASN A 79 -0.04 -1.07 -3.41
N LEU A 80 -0.16 -1.12 -4.74
CA LEU A 80 -0.48 -2.36 -5.45
C LEU A 80 0.62 -3.40 -5.24
N LEU A 81 1.87 -2.98 -5.33
CA LEU A 81 3.00 -3.87 -5.09
C LEU A 81 2.93 -4.49 -3.69
N LYS A 82 2.70 -3.66 -2.69
CA LYS A 82 2.68 -4.15 -1.31
C LYS A 82 1.45 -4.97 -0.99
N LEU A 83 0.34 -4.71 -1.68
CA LEU A 83 -0.81 -5.62 -1.64
C LEU A 83 -0.37 -7.02 -2.08
N GLY A 84 0.32 -7.09 -3.22
CA GLY A 84 0.77 -8.37 -3.74
C GLY A 84 1.72 -9.09 -2.79
N VAL A 85 2.70 -8.36 -2.25
CA VAL A 85 3.65 -8.95 -1.31
C VAL A 85 2.92 -9.46 -0.06
N SER A 86 1.98 -8.68 0.48
CA SER A 86 1.23 -9.09 1.66
C SER A 86 0.40 -10.35 1.39
N LEU A 87 -0.19 -10.45 0.19
CA LEU A 87 -0.95 -11.64 -0.19
C LEU A 87 -0.05 -12.87 -0.23
N VAL A 88 1.16 -12.74 -0.79
CA VAL A 88 2.11 -13.86 -0.78
C VAL A 88 2.43 -14.27 0.66
N GLN A 89 2.63 -13.29 1.54
CA GLN A 89 2.97 -13.56 2.94
C GLN A 89 1.89 -14.33 3.68
N ILE A 90 0.62 -14.15 3.30
CA ILE A 90 -0.48 -14.88 3.95
C ILE A 90 -0.86 -16.16 3.21
N GLY A 91 -0.04 -16.59 2.27
CA GLY A 91 -0.25 -17.86 1.57
C GLY A 91 -1.07 -17.78 0.30
N GLU A 92 -1.44 -16.57 -0.14
CA GLU A 92 -2.21 -16.36 -1.37
C GLU A 92 -1.24 -16.02 -2.50
N LYS A 93 -0.35 -16.95 -2.82
CA LYS A 93 0.75 -16.69 -3.76
C LYS A 93 0.26 -16.32 -5.16
N ASP A 94 -0.72 -17.05 -5.69
CA ASP A 94 -1.19 -16.76 -7.06
C ASP A 94 -1.79 -15.38 -7.16
N GLN A 95 -2.63 -15.01 -6.20
CA GLN A 95 -3.22 -13.67 -6.15
C GLN A 95 -2.14 -12.61 -5.96
N GLY A 96 -1.19 -12.87 -5.05
CA GLY A 96 -0.11 -11.94 -4.80
C GLY A 96 0.76 -11.71 -6.03
N CYS A 97 1.12 -12.80 -6.73
CA CYS A 97 1.90 -12.69 -7.95
C CYS A 97 1.16 -11.92 -9.03
N LEU A 98 -0.16 -12.11 -9.13
CA LEU A 98 -0.97 -11.37 -10.09
C LEU A 98 -0.89 -9.87 -9.84
N MET A 99 -0.92 -9.45 -8.57
CA MET A 99 -0.81 -8.04 -8.21
C MET A 99 0.60 -7.50 -8.49
N ILE A 100 1.64 -8.27 -8.11
CA ILE A 100 3.03 -7.85 -8.32
C ILE A 100 3.33 -7.66 -9.81
N THR A 101 2.97 -8.64 -10.65
CA THR A 101 3.21 -8.54 -12.08
C THR A 101 2.32 -7.49 -12.74
N GLY A 102 1.19 -7.17 -12.09
CA GLY A 102 0.27 -6.15 -12.60
C GLY A 102 0.74 -4.72 -12.39
N VAL A 103 1.74 -4.48 -11.53
CA VAL A 103 2.19 -3.11 -11.24
C VAL A 103 2.62 -2.39 -12.51
N LYS A 104 3.48 -3.02 -13.32
CA LYS A 104 3.97 -2.41 -14.55
C LYS A 104 2.84 -2.21 -15.57
N LYS A 105 1.89 -3.14 -15.61
CA LYS A 105 0.76 -3.04 -16.54
C LYS A 105 -0.16 -1.87 -16.21
N GLU A 106 -0.50 -1.72 -14.93
CA GLU A 106 -1.46 -0.71 -14.52
C GLU A 106 -0.81 0.65 -14.29
N TYR A 107 0.47 0.65 -13.92
CA TYR A 107 1.19 1.89 -13.60
C TYR A 107 2.52 1.94 -14.35
N PRO A 108 2.47 1.98 -15.70
CA PRO A 108 3.72 1.97 -16.50
C PRO A 108 4.59 3.20 -16.25
N ASP A 109 3.99 4.29 -15.78
CA ASP A 109 4.72 5.53 -15.51
C ASP A 109 5.16 5.64 -14.04
N ALA A 110 5.08 4.56 -13.28
CA ALA A 110 5.53 4.56 -11.90
C ALA A 110 7.02 4.82 -11.81
N LYS A 111 7.46 5.27 -10.64
CA LYS A 111 8.89 5.52 -10.39
C LYS A 111 9.69 4.25 -10.66
N GLN A 112 10.88 4.42 -11.22
CA GLN A 112 11.77 3.29 -11.50
C GLN A 112 12.03 2.45 -10.25
N SER A 113 12.16 3.11 -9.09
CA SER A 113 12.40 2.39 -7.84
C SER A 113 11.25 1.42 -7.52
N VAL A 114 10.01 1.80 -7.83
CA VAL A 114 8.84 0.93 -7.60
C VAL A 114 8.84 -0.22 -8.61
N LEU A 115 9.09 0.08 -9.88
CA LEU A 115 9.11 -0.96 -10.91
C LEU A 115 10.22 -1.98 -10.66
N GLN A 116 11.38 -1.52 -10.18
CA GLN A 116 12.49 -2.40 -9.86
C GLN A 116 12.16 -3.28 -8.65
N LYS A 117 11.50 -2.73 -7.64
CA LYS A 117 11.05 -3.51 -6.49
C LYS A 117 10.05 -4.58 -6.91
N ALA A 118 9.13 -4.23 -7.81
CA ALA A 118 8.17 -5.21 -8.32
C ALA A 118 8.89 -6.38 -9.00
N LYS A 119 9.87 -6.06 -9.81
CA LYS A 119 10.66 -7.08 -10.49
C LYS A 119 11.42 -7.96 -9.50
N TYR A 120 11.98 -7.34 -8.47
CA TYR A 120 12.70 -8.06 -7.43
C TYR A 120 11.78 -9.04 -6.70
N GLU A 121 10.60 -8.58 -6.30
CA GLU A 121 9.65 -9.43 -5.59
C GLU A 121 9.10 -10.53 -6.49
N GLU A 122 8.89 -10.23 -7.77
CA GLU A 122 8.46 -11.22 -8.75
C GLU A 122 9.43 -12.39 -8.81
N LYS A 123 10.74 -12.09 -8.83
CA LYS A 123 11.78 -13.12 -8.83
C LYS A 123 11.86 -13.84 -7.49
N LYS A 124 11.81 -13.07 -6.40
CA LYS A 124 11.93 -13.63 -5.05
C LYS A 124 10.85 -14.67 -4.78
N PHE A 125 9.63 -14.38 -5.19
CA PHE A 125 8.51 -15.28 -4.97
C PHE A 125 8.29 -16.25 -6.12
N GLU A 126 9.16 -16.22 -7.11
CA GLU A 126 9.08 -17.11 -8.28
C GLU A 126 7.71 -17.02 -8.95
N CYS A 127 7.25 -15.81 -9.19
CA CYS A 127 6.00 -15.59 -9.88
C CYS A 127 6.14 -16.04 -11.33
N LYS A 128 5.28 -16.94 -11.77
CA LYS A 128 5.35 -17.47 -13.11
C LYS A 128 4.89 -16.45 -14.12
N LYS A 129 5.66 -16.31 -15.21
CA LYS A 129 5.22 -15.49 -16.32
C LYS A 129 4.04 -16.19 -16.98
N LYS A 130 3.02 -15.40 -17.31
CA LYS A 130 1.88 -15.92 -18.04
C LYS A 130 2.37 -16.45 -19.37
N LYS A 131 2.08 -17.70 -19.65
CA LYS A 131 2.31 -18.25 -21.00
C LYS A 131 1.30 -17.60 -21.94
N SER A 132 1.81 -16.97 -22.96
CA SER A 132 0.95 -16.37 -23.98
C SER A 132 0.24 -17.44 -24.78
#